data_9ab600c1c5a1d295cfa1a4448e3ee27f
#
_entry.id   9ab600c1c5a1d295cfa1a4448e3ee27f
#
_cell.length_a   1.000
_cell.length_b   1.000
_cell.length_c   1.000
_cell.angle_alpha   90.00
_cell.angle_beta   90.00
_cell.angle_gamma   90.00
#
_symmetry.space_group_name_H-M   'P 1'
#
loop_
_entity.id
_entity.type
_entity.pdbx_description
1 polymer ?
#
loop_
_entity_poly.entity_id
_entity_poly.type
_entity_poly.pdbx_seq_one_letter_code
_entity_poly.pdbx_strand_id
1 'polypeptide(L)'
;MSLVECKHVTKKYGVKVALDDVNLTIEKGKIIGLLGPNGSGKTTLIKLLNDLLVPNSGEILIQGNHPGVETKKIISYLPERTYLNFNMKIKEVIQYFKDFYEDFREEVAYELLKKLDINPDDKLKTLSKGMKEKVQLILVMSRKAQLYILDEPIGGVDPAARDYILDTILKNFNEDASIIISTHLISDIEKILDEVIFIKNGKIVLHESSDQLRDESGKSIDGYFREEFKC
;
A
#
# COMPACT_ATOMS: atom_id res chain seq x y z
N MET A 1 -11.17 -16.45 -6.00
CA MET A 1 -12.08 -15.73 -5.04
C MET A 1 -11.57 -14.33 -4.89
N SER A 2 -12.42 -13.34 -5.13
CA SER A 2 -12.04 -11.94 -5.00
C SER A 2 -11.60 -11.58 -3.57
N LEU A 3 -10.51 -10.85 -3.46
CA LEU A 3 -10.01 -10.32 -2.20
C LEU A 3 -10.65 -8.96 -1.90
N VAL A 4 -10.75 -8.11 -2.93
CA VAL A 4 -11.38 -6.78 -2.84
C VAL A 4 -12.39 -6.63 -3.95
N GLU A 5 -13.58 -6.15 -3.62
CA GLU A 5 -14.61 -5.74 -4.58
C GLU A 5 -15.08 -4.32 -4.29
N CYS A 6 -15.07 -3.48 -5.29
CA CYS A 6 -15.68 -2.16 -5.28
C CYS A 6 -16.78 -2.13 -6.34
N LYS A 7 -18.01 -1.77 -5.96
CA LYS A 7 -19.18 -1.69 -6.85
C LYS A 7 -19.78 -0.30 -6.80
N HIS A 8 -19.67 0.44 -7.92
CA HIS A 8 -20.21 1.77 -8.08
C HIS A 8 -19.79 2.77 -7.00
N VAL A 9 -18.52 2.67 -6.53
CA VAL A 9 -18.01 3.44 -5.40
C VAL A 9 -17.77 4.90 -5.80
N THR A 10 -18.47 5.80 -5.11
CA THR A 10 -18.29 7.24 -5.28
C THR A 10 -17.90 7.89 -3.95
N LYS A 11 -16.91 8.79 -3.98
CA LYS A 11 -16.50 9.62 -2.84
C LYS A 11 -16.39 11.08 -3.22
N LYS A 12 -17.05 11.93 -2.42
CA LYS A 12 -17.04 13.39 -2.60
C LYS A 12 -16.53 14.08 -1.34
N TYR A 13 -15.84 15.19 -1.53
CA TYR A 13 -15.47 16.15 -0.51
C TYR A 13 -16.10 17.50 -0.86
N GLY A 14 -17.26 17.80 -0.26
CA GLY A 14 -18.10 18.91 -0.70
C GLY A 14 -18.48 18.76 -2.17
N VAL A 15 -18.09 19.73 -2.99
CA VAL A 15 -18.36 19.72 -4.45
C VAL A 15 -17.36 18.92 -5.26
N LYS A 16 -16.18 18.60 -4.69
CA LYS A 16 -15.13 17.86 -5.39
C LYS A 16 -15.40 16.36 -5.37
N VAL A 17 -15.53 15.74 -6.54
CA VAL A 17 -15.61 14.29 -6.70
C VAL A 17 -14.18 13.76 -6.68
N ALA A 18 -13.86 12.90 -5.70
CA ALA A 18 -12.55 12.28 -5.56
C ALA A 18 -12.49 10.87 -6.14
N LEU A 19 -13.63 10.14 -6.08
CA LEU A 19 -13.86 8.88 -6.80
C LEU A 19 -15.25 8.96 -7.43
N ASP A 20 -15.35 8.51 -8.68
CA ASP A 20 -16.55 8.61 -9.51
C ASP A 20 -16.85 7.26 -10.14
N ASP A 21 -17.84 6.57 -9.58
CA ASP A 21 -18.35 5.28 -10.07
C ASP A 21 -17.25 4.20 -10.23
N VAL A 22 -16.41 4.04 -9.22
CA VAL A 22 -15.30 3.08 -9.25
C VAL A 22 -15.84 1.66 -9.13
N ASN A 23 -15.53 0.84 -10.15
CA ASN A 23 -15.77 -0.60 -10.19
C ASN A 23 -14.42 -1.29 -10.30
N LEU A 24 -14.11 -2.17 -9.33
CA LEU A 24 -12.80 -2.82 -9.22
C LEU A 24 -12.93 -4.17 -8.53
N THR A 25 -12.27 -5.19 -9.08
CA THR A 25 -12.14 -6.50 -8.44
C THR A 25 -10.65 -6.87 -8.38
N ILE A 26 -10.15 -7.22 -7.20
CA ILE A 26 -8.77 -7.68 -7.00
C ILE A 26 -8.81 -9.11 -6.50
N GLU A 27 -8.11 -10.00 -7.19
CA GLU A 27 -7.94 -11.40 -6.80
C GLU A 27 -6.78 -11.55 -5.79
N LYS A 28 -6.74 -12.71 -5.09
CA LYS A 28 -5.66 -13.05 -4.15
C LYS A 28 -4.34 -13.37 -4.85
N GLY A 29 -3.23 -13.21 -4.12
CA GLY A 29 -1.90 -13.65 -4.55
C GLY A 29 -1.29 -12.77 -5.65
N LYS A 30 -1.57 -11.46 -5.64
CA LYS A 30 -1.10 -10.51 -6.66
C LYS A 30 -0.41 -9.31 -6.03
N ILE A 31 0.63 -8.82 -6.70
CA ILE A 31 1.24 -7.52 -6.45
C ILE A 31 0.69 -6.52 -7.46
N ILE A 32 -0.09 -5.57 -6.98
CA ILE A 32 -0.88 -4.64 -7.80
C ILE A 32 -0.32 -3.22 -7.67
N GLY A 33 -0.02 -2.59 -8.80
CA GLY A 33 0.31 -1.17 -8.87
C GLY A 33 -0.95 -0.32 -9.01
N LEU A 34 -1.26 0.50 -8.00
CA LEU A 34 -2.30 1.53 -8.09
C LEU A 34 -1.66 2.84 -8.54
N LEU A 35 -1.73 3.13 -9.82
CA LEU A 35 -0.96 4.16 -10.50
C LEU A 35 -1.85 5.31 -10.98
N GLY A 36 -1.32 6.52 -10.92
CA GLY A 36 -2.06 7.72 -11.34
C GLY A 36 -1.38 8.99 -10.85
N PRO A 37 -1.64 10.14 -11.46
CA PRO A 37 -1.07 11.41 -11.05
C PRO A 37 -1.54 11.83 -9.65
N ASN A 38 -0.87 12.84 -9.08
CA ASN A 38 -1.29 13.39 -7.79
C ASN A 38 -2.72 13.94 -7.89
N GLY A 39 -3.53 13.62 -6.88
CA GLY A 39 -4.95 14.01 -6.84
C GLY A 39 -5.88 13.16 -7.69
N SER A 40 -5.43 12.08 -8.33
CA SER A 40 -6.28 11.19 -9.15
C SER A 40 -7.29 10.36 -8.35
N GLY A 41 -7.11 10.21 -7.02
CA GLY A 41 -8.01 9.44 -6.16
C GLY A 41 -7.37 8.25 -5.43
N LYS A 42 -6.09 7.91 -5.69
CA LYS A 42 -5.38 6.75 -5.08
C LYS A 42 -5.54 6.69 -3.56
N THR A 43 -5.06 7.73 -2.85
CA THR A 43 -5.14 7.79 -1.39
C THR A 43 -6.59 7.80 -0.87
N THR A 44 -7.55 8.32 -1.64
CA THR A 44 -8.97 8.25 -1.28
C THR A 44 -9.48 6.81 -1.33
N LEU A 45 -9.17 6.07 -2.40
CA LEU A 45 -9.53 4.65 -2.53
C LEU A 45 -8.87 3.84 -1.40
N ILE A 46 -7.57 4.03 -1.16
CA ILE A 46 -6.84 3.38 -0.07
C ILE A 46 -7.49 3.62 1.29
N LYS A 47 -7.89 4.87 1.58
CA LYS A 47 -8.55 5.20 2.85
C LYS A 47 -9.93 4.57 2.99
N LEU A 48 -10.67 4.40 1.92
CA LEU A 48 -11.96 3.68 1.92
C LEU A 48 -11.75 2.19 2.21
N LEU A 49 -10.75 1.55 1.57
CA LEU A 49 -10.40 0.15 1.83
C LEU A 49 -9.98 -0.09 3.29
N ASN A 50 -9.35 0.90 3.94
CA ASN A 50 -8.90 0.83 5.34
C ASN A 50 -9.96 1.30 6.36
N ASP A 51 -11.20 1.55 5.95
CA ASP A 51 -12.26 2.07 6.84
C ASP A 51 -11.85 3.39 7.55
N LEU A 52 -11.05 4.21 6.87
CA LEU A 52 -10.69 5.56 7.32
C LEU A 52 -11.62 6.61 6.72
N LEU A 53 -12.40 6.23 5.74
CA LEU A 53 -13.44 7.01 5.08
C LEU A 53 -14.62 6.12 4.75
N VAL A 54 -15.81 6.72 4.64
CA VAL A 54 -17.04 6.06 4.19
C VAL A 54 -17.37 6.59 2.78
N PRO A 55 -17.75 5.73 1.81
CA PRO A 55 -18.19 6.18 0.47
C PRO A 55 -19.49 6.97 0.57
N ASN A 56 -19.75 7.82 -0.41
CA ASN A 56 -21.04 8.51 -0.54
C ASN A 56 -22.11 7.59 -1.18
N SER A 57 -21.67 6.69 -2.08
CA SER A 57 -22.51 5.65 -2.68
C SER A 57 -21.66 4.47 -3.13
N GLY A 58 -22.30 3.35 -3.44
CA GLY A 58 -21.65 2.12 -3.82
C GLY A 58 -21.26 1.26 -2.61
N GLU A 59 -20.61 0.15 -2.91
CA GLU A 59 -20.27 -0.87 -1.94
C GLU A 59 -18.80 -1.27 -2.06
N ILE A 60 -18.15 -1.53 -0.93
CA ILE A 60 -16.81 -2.10 -0.84
C ILE A 60 -16.89 -3.35 0.00
N LEU A 61 -16.33 -4.45 -0.52
CA LEU A 61 -16.20 -5.70 0.20
C LEU A 61 -14.74 -6.16 0.17
N ILE A 62 -14.25 -6.64 1.30
CA ILE A 62 -12.93 -7.25 1.45
C ILE A 62 -13.15 -8.64 2.03
N GLN A 63 -12.86 -9.67 1.24
CA GLN A 63 -13.26 -11.06 1.52
C GLN A 63 -14.75 -11.19 1.90
N GLY A 64 -15.61 -10.48 1.18
CA GLY A 64 -17.06 -10.49 1.42
C GLY A 64 -17.55 -9.67 2.62
N ASN A 65 -16.66 -9.01 3.36
CA ASN A 65 -17.00 -8.17 4.51
C ASN A 65 -16.85 -6.68 4.15
N HIS A 66 -17.76 -5.84 4.65
CA HIS A 66 -17.58 -4.40 4.58
C HIS A 66 -16.35 -3.95 5.38
N PRO A 67 -15.63 -2.88 4.92
CA PRO A 67 -14.54 -2.31 5.69
C PRO A 67 -14.94 -2.04 7.14
N GLY A 68 -14.12 -2.52 8.10
CA GLY A 68 -14.41 -2.45 9.53
C GLY A 68 -13.40 -3.25 10.35
N VAL A 69 -13.79 -3.61 11.57
CA VAL A 69 -12.90 -4.32 12.51
C VAL A 69 -12.39 -5.64 11.93
N GLU A 70 -13.25 -6.43 11.29
CA GLU A 70 -12.87 -7.74 10.74
C GLU A 70 -11.88 -7.60 9.58
N THR A 71 -12.08 -6.62 8.71
CA THR A 71 -11.15 -6.39 7.60
C THR A 71 -9.80 -5.82 8.07
N LYS A 72 -9.79 -5.01 9.14
CA LYS A 72 -8.54 -4.50 9.75
C LYS A 72 -7.65 -5.61 10.33
N LYS A 73 -8.23 -6.75 10.73
CA LYS A 73 -7.46 -7.92 11.18
C LYS A 73 -6.59 -8.50 10.06
N ILE A 74 -7.07 -8.44 8.81
CA ILE A 74 -6.41 -9.06 7.65
C ILE A 74 -5.69 -8.06 6.76
N ILE A 75 -5.81 -6.75 7.02
CA ILE A 75 -5.13 -5.69 6.27
C ILE A 75 -3.94 -5.18 7.07
N SER A 76 -2.79 -5.05 6.42
CA SER A 76 -1.64 -4.29 6.92
C SER A 76 -1.43 -3.04 6.07
N TYR A 77 -1.51 -1.87 6.70
CA TYR A 77 -1.52 -0.59 6.00
C TYR A 77 -0.31 0.28 6.33
N LEU A 78 0.41 0.70 5.29
CA LEU A 78 1.46 1.71 5.36
C LEU A 78 0.93 3.02 4.74
N PRO A 79 0.60 4.04 5.54
CA PRO A 79 0.22 5.34 5.00
C PRO A 79 1.42 6.16 4.54
N GLU A 80 1.21 7.09 3.59
CA GLU A 80 2.22 8.04 3.12
C GLU A 80 2.88 8.85 4.26
N ARG A 81 2.12 9.15 5.32
CA ARG A 81 2.63 9.89 6.48
C ARG A 81 2.61 9.00 7.72
N THR A 82 3.70 9.06 8.49
CA THR A 82 3.77 8.29 9.73
C THR A 82 2.72 8.75 10.73
N TYR A 83 2.10 7.79 11.39
CA TYR A 83 1.13 7.97 12.48
C TYR A 83 1.72 7.57 13.85
N LEU A 84 2.98 7.14 13.88
CA LEU A 84 3.62 6.65 15.09
C LEU A 84 3.83 7.77 16.11
N ASN A 85 3.67 7.46 17.40
CA ASN A 85 3.99 8.39 18.48
C ASN A 85 5.51 8.53 18.64
N PHE A 86 6.04 9.67 18.26
CA PHE A 86 7.48 9.92 18.25
C PHE A 86 8.16 9.90 19.64
N ASN A 87 7.41 9.97 20.74
CA ASN A 87 7.98 9.87 22.08
C ASN A 87 8.20 8.44 22.56
N MET A 88 7.60 7.45 21.89
CA MET A 88 7.80 6.04 22.20
C MET A 88 9.16 5.55 21.71
N LYS A 89 9.73 4.56 22.44
CA LYS A 89 10.84 3.73 21.96
C LYS A 89 10.32 2.76 20.90
N ILE A 90 11.21 2.31 20.02
CA ILE A 90 10.84 1.37 18.96
C ILE A 90 10.28 0.07 19.55
N LYS A 91 10.93 -0.48 20.59
CA LYS A 91 10.44 -1.68 21.28
C LYS A 91 9.03 -1.52 21.90
N GLU A 92 8.69 -0.32 22.36
CA GLU A 92 7.35 -0.02 22.89
C GLU A 92 6.30 -0.03 21.78
N VAL A 93 6.68 0.46 20.59
CA VAL A 93 5.79 0.39 19.41
C VAL A 93 5.64 -1.04 18.90
N ILE A 94 6.72 -1.84 18.91
CA ILE A 94 6.67 -3.27 18.58
C ILE A 94 5.70 -4.00 19.54
N GLN A 95 5.83 -3.76 20.86
CA GLN A 95 4.93 -4.35 21.85
C GLN A 95 3.48 -3.92 21.61
N TYR A 96 3.24 -2.64 21.28
CA TYR A 96 1.92 -2.14 20.95
C TYR A 96 1.32 -2.88 19.74
N PHE A 97 2.10 -3.11 18.66
CA PHE A 97 1.63 -3.88 17.51
C PHE A 97 1.33 -5.34 17.86
N LYS A 98 2.16 -5.97 18.69
CA LYS A 98 1.96 -7.34 19.19
C LYS A 98 0.67 -7.47 20.01
N ASP A 99 0.35 -6.46 20.81
CA ASP A 99 -0.87 -6.44 21.64
C ASP A 99 -2.15 -6.25 20.81
N PHE A 100 -2.05 -5.54 19.66
CA PHE A 100 -3.19 -5.22 18.81
C PHE A 100 -3.43 -6.21 17.68
N TYR A 101 -2.38 -6.86 17.18
CA TYR A 101 -2.44 -7.72 16.01
C TYR A 101 -1.95 -9.13 16.35
N GLU A 102 -2.88 -10.10 16.40
CA GLU A 102 -2.57 -11.51 16.66
C GLU A 102 -1.61 -12.12 15.63
N ASP A 103 -1.60 -11.59 14.41
CA ASP A 103 -0.75 -12.01 13.29
C ASP A 103 0.62 -11.30 13.25
N PHE A 104 0.97 -10.50 14.27
CA PHE A 104 2.23 -9.79 14.31
C PHE A 104 3.39 -10.70 14.70
N ARG A 105 4.43 -10.74 13.86
CA ARG A 105 5.65 -11.54 14.04
C ARG A 105 6.76 -10.68 14.64
N GLU A 106 6.83 -10.66 15.95
CA GLU A 106 7.78 -9.84 16.71
C GLU A 106 9.24 -10.17 16.34
N GLU A 107 9.56 -11.45 16.14
CA GLU A 107 10.87 -11.92 15.72
C GLU A 107 11.32 -11.32 14.38
N VAL A 108 10.41 -11.23 13.41
CA VAL A 108 10.69 -10.61 12.10
C VAL A 108 10.99 -9.12 12.26
N ALA A 109 10.24 -8.43 13.12
CA ALA A 109 10.49 -7.01 13.39
C ALA A 109 11.90 -6.78 13.93
N TYR A 110 12.33 -7.56 14.94
CA TYR A 110 13.67 -7.44 15.50
C TYR A 110 14.78 -7.86 14.54
N GLU A 111 14.57 -8.88 13.71
CA GLU A 111 15.52 -9.25 12.67
C GLU A 111 15.73 -8.12 11.65
N LEU A 112 14.65 -7.48 11.20
CA LEU A 112 14.72 -6.37 10.25
C LEU A 112 15.39 -5.13 10.87
N LEU A 113 15.11 -4.82 12.14
CA LEU A 113 15.80 -3.75 12.86
C LEU A 113 17.31 -4.02 12.95
N LYS A 114 17.69 -5.27 13.27
CA LYS A 114 19.10 -5.67 13.35
C LYS A 114 19.82 -5.54 12.00
N LYS A 115 19.18 -5.91 10.90
CA LYS A 115 19.74 -5.76 9.53
C LYS A 115 20.00 -4.30 9.15
N LEU A 116 19.25 -3.37 9.75
CA LEU A 116 19.40 -1.93 9.52
C LEU A 116 20.24 -1.20 10.56
N ASP A 117 20.80 -1.93 11.53
CA ASP A 117 21.53 -1.37 12.68
C ASP A 117 20.71 -0.32 13.45
N ILE A 118 19.40 -0.60 13.62
CA ILE A 118 18.48 0.25 14.37
C ILE A 118 18.31 -0.30 15.77
N ASN A 119 18.67 0.52 16.79
CA ASN A 119 18.54 0.11 18.18
C ASN A 119 17.09 0.19 18.66
N PRO A 120 16.47 -0.92 19.14
CA PRO A 120 15.09 -0.92 19.64
C PRO A 120 14.84 0.00 20.84
N ASP A 121 15.88 0.39 21.56
CA ASP A 121 15.81 1.30 22.71
C ASP A 121 15.77 2.78 22.32
N ASP A 122 16.02 3.11 21.06
CA ASP A 122 15.94 4.48 20.58
C ASP A 122 14.50 4.97 20.52
N LYS A 123 14.32 6.26 20.84
CA LYS A 123 13.03 6.92 20.65
C LYS A 123 12.83 7.31 19.19
N LEU A 124 11.64 7.13 18.67
CA LEU A 124 11.32 7.49 17.28
C LEU A 124 11.68 8.94 16.95
N LYS A 125 11.54 9.88 17.89
CA LYS A 125 11.90 11.31 17.66
C LYS A 125 13.38 11.52 17.34
N THR A 126 14.28 10.65 17.82
CA THR A 126 15.72 10.78 17.59
C THR A 126 16.18 10.26 16.23
N LEU A 127 15.31 9.50 15.55
CA LEU A 127 15.59 8.95 14.23
C LEU A 127 15.47 10.01 13.12
N SER A 128 16.26 9.85 12.07
CA SER A 128 16.05 10.60 10.82
C SER A 128 14.69 10.29 10.20
N LYS A 129 14.24 11.11 9.24
CA LYS A 129 12.98 10.86 8.51
C LYS A 129 12.99 9.48 7.85
N GLY A 130 14.03 9.16 7.09
CA GLY A 130 14.14 7.87 6.40
C GLY A 130 14.21 6.67 7.36
N MET A 131 14.84 6.81 8.53
CA MET A 131 14.82 5.73 9.53
C MET A 131 13.43 5.51 10.12
N LYS A 132 12.65 6.58 10.34
CA LYS A 132 11.25 6.46 10.79
C LYS A 132 10.39 5.73 9.76
N GLU A 133 10.57 6.03 8.48
CA GLU A 133 9.88 5.37 7.37
C GLU A 133 10.24 3.88 7.31
N LYS A 134 11.53 3.53 7.48
CA LYS A 134 11.98 2.14 7.55
C LYS A 134 11.38 1.40 8.77
N VAL A 135 11.36 2.01 9.95
CA VAL A 135 10.71 1.40 11.13
C VAL A 135 9.23 1.16 10.88
N GLN A 136 8.53 2.12 10.29
CA GLN A 136 7.11 1.97 9.96
C GLN A 136 6.86 0.84 8.95
N LEU A 137 7.71 0.73 7.92
CA LEU A 137 7.64 -0.39 6.97
C LEU A 137 7.89 -1.73 7.67
N ILE A 138 8.90 -1.82 8.55
CA ILE A 138 9.19 -3.02 9.33
C ILE A 138 7.95 -3.47 10.10
N LEU A 139 7.28 -2.56 10.81
CA LEU A 139 6.07 -2.89 11.57
C LEU A 139 4.95 -3.43 10.67
N VAL A 140 4.74 -2.81 9.51
CA VAL A 140 3.71 -3.24 8.55
C VAL A 140 4.05 -4.61 7.95
N MET A 141 5.31 -4.84 7.53
CA MET A 141 5.74 -6.10 6.92
C MET A 141 5.93 -7.24 7.93
N SER A 142 6.01 -6.92 9.22
CA SER A 142 6.06 -7.93 10.28
C SER A 142 4.69 -8.53 10.63
N ARG A 143 3.60 -8.06 10.07
CA ARG A 143 2.29 -8.73 10.14
C ARG A 143 2.22 -9.87 9.12
N LYS A 144 1.42 -10.90 9.41
CA LYS A 144 1.05 -11.95 8.46
C LYS A 144 -0.33 -11.65 7.86
N ALA A 145 -0.45 -10.47 7.25
CA ALA A 145 -1.69 -10.00 6.66
C ALA A 145 -2.05 -10.74 5.37
N GLN A 146 -3.31 -10.66 4.96
CA GLN A 146 -3.78 -11.19 3.68
C GLN A 146 -3.80 -10.12 2.58
N LEU A 147 -3.85 -8.85 2.99
CA LEU A 147 -3.78 -7.69 2.09
C LEU A 147 -2.84 -6.65 2.71
N TYR A 148 -1.78 -6.34 1.99
CA TYR A 148 -0.92 -5.20 2.31
C TYR A 148 -1.31 -4.02 1.41
N ILE A 149 -1.50 -2.85 2.00
CA ILE A 149 -1.78 -1.61 1.27
C ILE A 149 -0.67 -0.62 1.62
N LEU A 150 0.15 -0.30 0.64
CA LEU A 150 1.34 0.53 0.79
C LEU A 150 1.16 1.83 0.00
N ASP A 151 0.94 2.95 0.71
CA ASP A 151 0.71 4.26 0.10
C ASP A 151 2.05 5.02 0.01
N GLU A 152 2.59 5.14 -1.20
CA GLU A 152 3.88 5.79 -1.52
C GLU A 152 5.08 5.24 -0.70
N PRO A 153 5.30 3.90 -0.62
CA PRO A 153 6.30 3.30 0.27
C PRO A 153 7.74 3.71 -0.04
N ILE A 154 8.02 4.15 -1.27
CA ILE A 154 9.34 4.58 -1.74
C ILE A 154 9.40 6.09 -2.04
N GLY A 155 8.32 6.81 -1.76
CA GLY A 155 8.21 8.26 -1.98
C GLY A 155 9.16 9.05 -1.07
N GLY A 156 10.00 9.91 -1.66
CA GLY A 156 10.92 10.76 -0.89
C GLY A 156 12.10 10.03 -0.24
N VAL A 157 12.35 8.78 -0.60
CA VAL A 157 13.47 7.96 -0.12
C VAL A 157 14.61 8.01 -1.14
N ASP A 158 15.86 7.98 -0.67
CA ASP A 158 17.02 7.90 -1.55
C ASP A 158 17.06 6.58 -2.35
N PRO A 159 17.68 6.56 -3.55
CA PRO A 159 17.67 5.38 -4.42
C PRO A 159 18.18 4.10 -3.77
N ALA A 160 19.25 4.17 -2.97
CA ALA A 160 19.82 2.97 -2.32
C ALA A 160 18.86 2.39 -1.26
N ALA A 161 18.09 3.25 -0.58
CA ALA A 161 17.09 2.81 0.37
C ALA A 161 15.82 2.25 -0.29
N ARG A 162 15.52 2.62 -1.55
CA ARG A 162 14.39 2.05 -2.31
C ARG A 162 14.55 0.56 -2.56
N ASP A 163 15.73 0.15 -3.01
CA ASP A 163 16.03 -1.28 -3.23
C ASP A 163 15.83 -2.10 -1.96
N TYR A 164 16.30 -1.55 -0.81
CA TYR A 164 16.07 -2.20 0.48
C TYR A 164 14.58 -2.31 0.84
N ILE A 165 13.79 -1.27 0.59
CA ILE A 165 12.35 -1.25 0.85
C ILE A 165 11.65 -2.32 0.01
N LEU A 166 11.94 -2.36 -1.30
CA LEU A 166 11.34 -3.33 -2.22
C LEU A 166 11.75 -4.77 -1.84
N ASP A 167 13.02 -4.99 -1.53
CA ASP A 167 13.52 -6.29 -1.06
C ASP A 167 12.85 -6.72 0.26
N THR A 168 12.63 -5.78 1.18
CA THR A 168 11.92 -6.04 2.44
C THR A 168 10.45 -6.41 2.17
N ILE A 169 9.78 -5.74 1.25
CA ILE A 169 8.40 -6.05 0.85
C ILE A 169 8.35 -7.47 0.28
N LEU A 170 9.18 -7.77 -0.72
CA LEU A 170 9.16 -9.04 -1.45
C LEU A 170 9.53 -10.25 -0.57
N LYS A 171 10.45 -10.09 0.38
CA LYS A 171 10.92 -11.19 1.24
C LYS A 171 10.05 -11.47 2.46
N ASN A 172 9.19 -10.53 2.85
CA ASN A 172 8.47 -10.64 4.12
C ASN A 172 6.95 -10.70 3.99
N PHE A 173 6.40 -10.54 2.78
CA PHE A 173 4.98 -10.78 2.60
C PHE A 173 4.68 -12.28 2.48
N ASN A 174 3.45 -12.67 2.78
CA ASN A 174 2.98 -14.03 2.60
C ASN A 174 2.64 -14.26 1.13
N GLU A 175 3.14 -15.34 0.50
CA GLU A 175 2.90 -15.67 -0.92
C GLU A 175 1.40 -15.78 -1.27
N ASP A 176 0.56 -16.15 -0.30
CA ASP A 176 -0.90 -16.18 -0.47
C ASP A 176 -1.58 -14.81 -0.31
N ALA A 177 -0.83 -13.78 0.12
CA ALA A 177 -1.33 -12.44 0.31
C ALA A 177 -1.29 -11.63 -0.98
N SER A 178 -2.02 -10.52 -1.01
CA SER A 178 -1.90 -9.53 -2.08
C SER A 178 -1.32 -8.23 -1.56
N ILE A 179 -0.67 -7.50 -2.44
CA ILE A 179 -0.10 -6.19 -2.13
C ILE A 179 -0.67 -5.16 -3.10
N ILE A 180 -1.19 -4.06 -2.58
CA ILE A 180 -1.50 -2.85 -3.38
C ILE A 180 -0.42 -1.83 -3.07
N ILE A 181 0.33 -1.41 -4.07
CA ILE A 181 1.35 -0.36 -3.96
C ILE A 181 0.88 0.85 -4.75
N SER A 182 0.65 1.98 -4.07
CA SER A 182 0.47 3.25 -4.76
C SER A 182 1.81 3.96 -4.88
N THR A 183 2.14 4.44 -6.07
CA THR A 183 3.32 5.27 -6.28
C THR A 183 3.23 6.06 -7.58
N HIS A 184 4.04 7.11 -7.67
CA HIS A 184 4.33 7.83 -8.91
C HIS A 184 5.71 7.46 -9.48
N LEU A 185 6.51 6.63 -8.77
CA LEU A 185 7.82 6.13 -9.18
C LEU A 185 7.68 4.75 -9.82
N ILE A 186 7.02 4.69 -10.97
CA ILE A 186 6.60 3.44 -11.62
C ILE A 186 7.81 2.61 -12.07
N SER A 187 8.83 3.25 -12.65
CA SER A 187 10.05 2.58 -13.12
C SER A 187 10.76 1.75 -12.05
N ASP A 188 10.61 2.14 -10.78
CA ASP A 188 11.28 1.45 -9.67
C ASP A 188 10.56 0.16 -9.28
N ILE A 189 9.24 0.08 -9.51
CA ILE A 189 8.41 -1.06 -9.08
C ILE A 189 7.85 -1.91 -10.22
N GLU A 190 7.86 -1.44 -11.47
CA GLU A 190 7.17 -2.11 -12.59
C GLU A 190 7.59 -3.56 -12.83
N LYS A 191 8.79 -3.94 -12.37
CA LYS A 191 9.32 -5.31 -12.53
C LYS A 191 8.70 -6.32 -11.57
N ILE A 192 8.10 -5.84 -10.48
CA ILE A 192 7.53 -6.70 -9.44
C ILE A 192 6.00 -6.74 -9.49
N LEU A 193 5.38 -5.97 -10.40
CA LEU A 193 3.92 -5.90 -10.51
C LEU A 193 3.36 -7.03 -11.36
N ASP A 194 2.39 -7.76 -10.81
CA ASP A 194 1.57 -8.71 -11.56
C ASP A 194 0.46 -8.01 -12.34
N GLU A 195 -0.14 -7.00 -11.73
CA GLU A 195 -1.25 -6.22 -12.30
C GLU A 195 -1.06 -4.73 -12.07
N VAL A 196 -1.67 -3.94 -12.94
CA VAL A 196 -1.70 -2.48 -12.84
C VAL A 196 -3.13 -1.96 -12.92
N ILE A 197 -3.42 -0.99 -12.06
CA ILE A 197 -4.66 -0.23 -12.03
C ILE A 197 -4.31 1.23 -12.25
N PHE A 198 -4.81 1.82 -13.36
CA PHE A 198 -4.64 3.24 -13.61
C PHE A 198 -5.88 4.00 -13.17
N ILE A 199 -5.67 5.01 -12.33
CA ILE A 199 -6.73 5.90 -11.85
C ILE A 199 -6.51 7.33 -12.32
N LYS A 200 -7.51 7.92 -12.96
CA LYS A 200 -7.51 9.27 -13.54
C LYS A 200 -8.80 9.98 -13.17
N ASN A 201 -8.70 11.16 -12.56
CA ASN A 201 -9.87 11.98 -12.18
C ASN A 201 -10.95 11.18 -11.41
N GLY A 202 -10.52 10.30 -10.50
CA GLY A 202 -11.41 9.49 -9.68
C GLY A 202 -12.01 8.25 -10.36
N LYS A 203 -11.62 7.93 -11.60
CA LYS A 203 -12.11 6.77 -12.36
C LYS A 203 -10.99 5.79 -12.63
N ILE A 204 -11.30 4.49 -12.60
CA ILE A 204 -10.40 3.47 -13.12
C ILE A 204 -10.47 3.52 -14.65
N VAL A 205 -9.32 3.79 -15.27
CA VAL A 205 -9.20 3.88 -16.74
C VAL A 205 -8.54 2.66 -17.36
N LEU A 206 -7.80 1.89 -16.55
CA LEU A 206 -7.18 0.61 -16.94
C LEU A 206 -7.08 -0.30 -15.73
N HIS A 207 -7.32 -1.60 -15.94
CA HIS A 207 -6.99 -2.68 -14.99
C HIS A 207 -6.59 -3.91 -15.79
N GLU A 208 -5.32 -4.22 -15.83
CA GLU A 208 -4.76 -5.31 -16.64
C GLU A 208 -3.55 -5.97 -15.98
N SER A 209 -3.19 -7.17 -16.45
CA SER A 209 -1.93 -7.79 -16.08
C SER A 209 -0.75 -7.00 -16.67
N SER A 210 0.35 -6.95 -15.91
CA SER A 210 1.57 -6.23 -16.33
C SER A 210 2.16 -6.81 -17.62
N ASP A 211 2.10 -8.12 -17.79
CA ASP A 211 2.63 -8.79 -18.99
C ASP A 211 1.76 -8.52 -20.20
N GLN A 212 0.43 -8.62 -20.08
CA GLN A 212 -0.50 -8.29 -21.16
C GLN A 212 -0.31 -6.84 -21.63
N LEU A 213 -0.21 -5.90 -20.70
CA LEU A 213 0.01 -4.49 -21.04
C LEU A 213 1.32 -4.28 -21.80
N ARG A 214 2.41 -4.96 -21.40
CA ARG A 214 3.70 -4.92 -22.11
C ARG A 214 3.62 -5.51 -23.50
N ASP A 215 2.98 -6.70 -23.64
CA ASP A 215 2.85 -7.41 -24.91
C ASP A 215 2.00 -6.64 -25.93
N GLU A 216 0.86 -6.08 -25.50
CA GLU A 216 -0.04 -5.35 -26.38
C GLU A 216 0.50 -3.96 -26.76
N SER A 217 1.14 -3.26 -25.82
CA SER A 217 1.66 -1.90 -26.08
C SER A 217 3.06 -1.85 -26.67
N GLY A 218 3.86 -2.91 -26.49
CA GLY A 218 5.29 -2.92 -26.82
C GLY A 218 6.13 -1.99 -25.94
N LYS A 219 5.61 -1.55 -24.77
CA LYS A 219 6.22 -0.55 -23.89
C LYS A 219 6.36 -1.06 -22.46
N SER A 220 7.25 -0.42 -21.69
CA SER A 220 7.24 -0.58 -20.24
C SER A 220 5.98 0.05 -19.63
N ILE A 221 5.62 -0.36 -18.40
CA ILE A 221 4.47 0.20 -17.69
C ILE A 221 4.64 1.71 -17.50
N ASP A 222 5.84 2.17 -17.12
CA ASP A 222 6.17 3.60 -17.02
C ASP A 222 6.01 4.33 -18.36
N GLY A 223 6.49 3.73 -19.45
CA GLY A 223 6.35 4.29 -20.80
C GLY A 223 4.90 4.44 -21.23
N TYR A 224 4.09 3.41 -21.01
CA TYR A 224 2.65 3.45 -21.30
C TYR A 224 1.93 4.48 -20.43
N PHE A 225 2.24 4.53 -19.14
CA PHE A 225 1.68 5.51 -18.21
C PHE A 225 1.94 6.95 -18.65
N ARG A 226 3.19 7.27 -19.02
CA ARG A 226 3.56 8.62 -19.49
C ARG A 226 2.77 9.04 -20.74
N GLU A 227 2.52 8.12 -21.64
CA GLU A 227 1.72 8.39 -22.85
C GLU A 227 0.25 8.62 -22.51
N GLU A 228 -0.36 7.74 -21.69
CA GLU A 228 -1.76 7.85 -21.29
C GLU A 228 -2.05 9.14 -20.51
N PHE A 229 -1.12 9.55 -19.67
CA PHE A 229 -1.28 10.75 -18.83
C PHE A 229 -0.62 12.00 -19.44
N LYS A 230 0.06 11.88 -20.60
CA LYS A 230 0.76 12.98 -21.29
C LYS A 230 1.66 13.80 -20.36
N CYS A 231 2.46 13.07 -19.57
CA CYS A 231 3.42 13.64 -18.62
C CYS A 231 4.77 13.90 -19.29
#